data_a0ac1fbff30964721668cf0a3ef1f241
#
_entry.id   a0ac1fbff30964721668cf0a3ef1f241
#
_cell.length_a   1.000
_cell.length_b   1.000
_cell.length_c   1.000
_cell.angle_alpha   90.00
_cell.angle_beta   90.00
_cell.angle_gamma   90.00
#
_symmetry.space_group_name_H-M   'P 1'
#
loop_
_entity.id
_entity.type
_entity.pdbx_description
1 polymer ?
#
loop_
_entity_poly.entity_id
_entity_poly.type
_entity_poly.pdbx_seq_one_letter_code
_entity_poly.pdbx_strand_id
1 'polypeptide(L)'
;DNTLSLSVVMETQLLHRHHRFCPTLASSFNKHCTEYTTTSCEPCTDGTFLDQPNGQTECFPCTKYDADPGLKVKSPCTTTSDAVCEPRDGFFCVDRRWYGCVAAQKHRSCKPGQYISQRGTATTDTECSDCTGETYSNGTSTSCQPHTKCESEGLQQIRPGNHSADSECGPKHDSSNKTAIIVPLVLVAVIIVAVAAAVMWRKRKGSRTGMFLSLV
;
A
#
# COMPACT_ATOMS: atom_id res chain seq x y z
N ASP A 1 -38.98 -11.36 -70.26
CA ASP A 1 -37.98 -12.44 -69.96
C ASP A 1 -36.71 -11.98 -69.19
N ASN A 2 -36.71 -10.70 -68.72
CA ASN A 2 -35.54 -10.17 -67.98
C ASN A 2 -35.61 -10.28 -66.43
N THR A 3 -36.74 -10.73 -65.90
CA THR A 3 -36.93 -10.84 -64.45
C THR A 3 -36.36 -12.14 -63.85
N LEU A 4 -36.32 -13.20 -64.65
CA LEU A 4 -35.72 -14.49 -64.23
C LEU A 4 -34.19 -14.46 -64.18
N SER A 5 -33.55 -13.58 -64.99
CA SER A 5 -32.10 -13.44 -65.02
C SER A 5 -31.56 -12.70 -63.79
N LEU A 6 -32.30 -11.68 -63.27
CA LEU A 6 -31.85 -10.93 -62.06
C LEU A 6 -31.96 -11.75 -60.77
N SER A 7 -33.01 -12.56 -60.63
CA SER A 7 -33.17 -13.41 -59.43
C SER A 7 -32.09 -14.51 -59.36
N VAL A 8 -31.76 -15.11 -60.48
CA VAL A 8 -30.69 -16.12 -60.55
C VAL A 8 -29.31 -15.52 -60.29
N VAL A 9 -29.05 -14.30 -60.79
CA VAL A 9 -27.78 -13.58 -60.55
C VAL A 9 -27.68 -13.10 -59.11
N MET A 10 -28.78 -12.63 -58.47
CA MET A 10 -28.77 -12.30 -57.04
C MET A 10 -28.62 -13.54 -56.17
N GLU A 11 -29.24 -14.63 -56.51
CA GLU A 11 -29.12 -15.88 -55.75
C GLU A 11 -27.71 -16.49 -55.86
N THR A 12 -27.08 -16.42 -57.04
CA THR A 12 -25.69 -16.81 -57.24
C THR A 12 -24.72 -15.85 -56.56
N GLN A 13 -24.98 -14.58 -56.49
CA GLN A 13 -24.16 -13.60 -55.73
C GLN A 13 -24.31 -13.77 -54.20
N LEU A 14 -25.50 -14.08 -53.71
CA LEU A 14 -25.73 -14.45 -52.32
C LEU A 14 -25.02 -15.76 -51.95
N LEU A 15 -25.10 -16.79 -52.82
CA LEU A 15 -24.37 -18.03 -52.66
C LEU A 15 -22.82 -17.80 -52.67
N HIS A 16 -22.29 -16.94 -53.52
CA HIS A 16 -20.86 -16.58 -53.54
C HIS A 16 -20.40 -15.87 -52.29
N ARG A 17 -21.28 -15.13 -51.61
CA ARG A 17 -20.97 -14.44 -50.36
C ARG A 17 -20.90 -15.40 -49.15
N HIS A 18 -21.58 -16.56 -49.21
CA HIS A 18 -21.60 -17.58 -48.19
C HIS A 18 -20.46 -18.61 -48.31
N HIS A 19 -19.63 -18.53 -49.34
CA HIS A 19 -18.61 -19.54 -49.65
C HIS A 19 -17.36 -19.53 -48.73
N ARG A 20 -17.21 -18.55 -47.84
CA ARG A 20 -16.05 -18.42 -46.94
C ARG A 20 -16.46 -18.19 -45.49
N PHE A 21 -17.53 -18.75 -45.04
CA PHE A 21 -18.06 -18.41 -43.72
C PHE A 21 -18.42 -19.71 -42.97
N CYS A 22 -17.81 -19.84 -41.76
CA CYS A 22 -18.23 -20.87 -40.83
C CYS A 22 -19.29 -20.27 -39.90
N PRO A 23 -20.53 -20.79 -39.94
CA PRO A 23 -21.66 -20.23 -39.18
C PRO A 23 -21.58 -20.57 -37.68
N THR A 24 -20.69 -21.47 -37.29
CA THR A 24 -20.52 -21.90 -35.90
C THR A 24 -19.35 -21.21 -35.26
N LEU A 25 -19.52 -20.80 -33.97
CA LEU A 25 -18.43 -20.34 -33.15
C LEU A 25 -17.38 -21.44 -32.98
N ALA A 26 -16.16 -21.03 -32.59
CA ALA A 26 -15.07 -21.96 -32.34
C ALA A 26 -14.67 -22.84 -33.55
N SER A 27 -14.86 -22.37 -34.76
CA SER A 27 -14.52 -23.13 -35.97
C SER A 27 -13.88 -22.26 -37.01
N SER A 28 -12.73 -22.68 -37.55
CA SER A 28 -12.04 -22.05 -38.66
C SER A 28 -12.51 -22.63 -40.01
N PHE A 29 -12.35 -21.83 -41.02
CA PHE A 29 -12.72 -22.22 -42.40
C PHE A 29 -11.63 -23.14 -42.99
N ASN A 30 -12.01 -24.32 -43.45
CA ASN A 30 -11.08 -25.28 -44.06
C ASN A 30 -11.24 -25.36 -45.59
N LYS A 31 -12.45 -25.61 -46.11
CA LYS A 31 -12.66 -25.76 -47.56
C LYS A 31 -13.93 -25.06 -48.02
N HIS A 32 -13.88 -24.55 -49.25
CA HIS A 32 -15.05 -23.99 -49.93
C HIS A 32 -16.10 -25.04 -50.22
N CYS A 33 -17.35 -24.65 -50.20
CA CYS A 33 -18.42 -25.52 -50.72
C CYS A 33 -18.26 -25.68 -52.25
N THR A 34 -18.74 -26.77 -52.75
CA THR A 34 -18.84 -27.09 -54.17
C THR A 34 -20.31 -27.36 -54.51
N GLU A 35 -20.61 -27.64 -55.76
CA GLU A 35 -21.96 -28.07 -56.16
C GLU A 35 -22.46 -29.32 -55.38
N TYR A 36 -21.52 -30.10 -54.84
CA TYR A 36 -21.81 -31.38 -54.18
C TYR A 36 -21.49 -31.44 -52.70
N THR A 37 -20.80 -30.39 -52.14
CA THR A 37 -20.34 -30.40 -50.76
C THR A 37 -20.59 -29.03 -50.11
N THR A 38 -20.97 -29.04 -48.84
CA THR A 38 -21.09 -27.83 -48.00
C THR A 38 -19.72 -27.29 -47.59
N THR A 39 -19.67 -26.05 -47.07
CA THR A 39 -18.46 -25.48 -46.47
C THR A 39 -17.97 -26.39 -45.33
N SER A 40 -16.71 -26.72 -45.35
CA SER A 40 -16.06 -27.48 -44.28
C SER A 40 -15.45 -26.53 -43.28
N CYS A 41 -15.80 -26.69 -42.01
CA CYS A 41 -15.24 -25.98 -40.87
C CYS A 41 -14.51 -26.93 -39.94
N GLU A 42 -13.42 -26.47 -39.38
CA GLU A 42 -12.62 -27.26 -38.46
C GLU A 42 -12.69 -26.61 -37.06
N PRO A 43 -13.03 -27.35 -36.01
CA PRO A 43 -13.15 -26.80 -34.68
C PRO A 43 -11.79 -26.32 -34.17
N CYS A 44 -11.80 -25.21 -33.39
CA CYS A 44 -10.60 -24.76 -32.70
C CYS A 44 -10.13 -25.80 -31.69
N THR A 45 -8.84 -25.98 -31.61
CA THR A 45 -8.19 -26.87 -30.64
C THR A 45 -7.88 -26.12 -29.33
N ASP A 46 -7.57 -26.88 -28.27
CA ASP A 46 -7.17 -26.31 -26.99
C ASP A 46 -6.02 -25.30 -27.15
N GLY A 47 -6.16 -24.14 -26.51
CA GLY A 47 -5.21 -23.04 -26.60
C GLY A 47 -5.43 -22.10 -27.80
N THR A 48 -6.54 -22.29 -28.56
CA THR A 48 -6.97 -21.40 -29.64
C THR A 48 -8.45 -21.08 -29.54
N PHE A 49 -8.87 -19.94 -30.09
CA PHE A 49 -10.26 -19.48 -30.01
C PHE A 49 -10.73 -18.76 -31.29
N LEU A 50 -12.05 -18.74 -31.50
CA LEU A 50 -12.75 -17.83 -32.39
C LEU A 50 -14.06 -17.41 -31.72
N ASP A 51 -14.17 -16.11 -31.42
CA ASP A 51 -15.30 -15.50 -30.69
C ASP A 51 -16.46 -15.07 -31.59
N GLN A 52 -16.27 -15.13 -32.89
CA GLN A 52 -17.29 -14.77 -33.88
C GLN A 52 -17.27 -15.70 -35.06
N PRO A 53 -18.43 -15.98 -35.66
CA PRO A 53 -18.50 -16.64 -36.96
C PRO A 53 -17.77 -15.78 -38.01
N ASN A 54 -16.83 -16.35 -38.70
CA ASN A 54 -16.01 -15.64 -39.67
C ASN A 54 -15.43 -16.53 -40.75
N GLY A 55 -14.68 -15.97 -41.68
CA GLY A 55 -13.99 -16.70 -42.75
C GLY A 55 -12.50 -16.90 -42.49
N GLN A 56 -12.07 -16.88 -41.23
CA GLN A 56 -10.67 -17.11 -40.86
C GLN A 56 -10.30 -18.60 -41.11
N THR A 57 -9.13 -18.81 -41.66
CA THR A 57 -8.63 -20.17 -41.94
C THR A 57 -7.95 -20.80 -40.74
N GLU A 58 -7.67 -20.02 -39.69
CA GLU A 58 -7.03 -20.47 -38.46
C GLU A 58 -7.69 -19.83 -37.24
N CYS A 59 -7.72 -20.55 -36.13
CA CYS A 59 -8.13 -20.02 -34.85
C CYS A 59 -7.02 -19.18 -34.23
N PHE A 60 -7.38 -18.10 -33.52
CA PHE A 60 -6.40 -17.25 -32.85
C PHE A 60 -5.82 -17.94 -31.61
N PRO A 61 -4.51 -17.85 -31.37
CA PRO A 61 -3.94 -18.39 -30.15
C PRO A 61 -4.45 -17.62 -28.94
N CYS A 62 -4.72 -18.34 -27.84
CA CYS A 62 -5.09 -17.73 -26.57
C CYS A 62 -3.96 -16.83 -26.04
N THR A 63 -4.32 -15.67 -25.51
CA THR A 63 -3.37 -14.77 -24.88
C THR A 63 -2.81 -15.38 -23.59
N LYS A 64 -1.49 -15.36 -23.45
CA LYS A 64 -0.77 -15.83 -22.26
C LYS A 64 -0.35 -14.63 -21.41
N TYR A 65 -0.72 -14.64 -20.13
CA TYR A 65 -0.49 -13.54 -19.18
C TYR A 65 0.55 -13.88 -18.10
N ASP A 66 1.26 -15.00 -18.22
CA ASP A 66 2.20 -15.49 -17.21
C ASP A 66 3.42 -14.59 -17.02
N ALA A 67 3.65 -13.65 -17.93
CA ALA A 67 4.81 -12.74 -17.88
C ALA A 67 4.61 -11.53 -16.96
N ASP A 68 3.37 -11.17 -16.60
CA ASP A 68 3.08 -10.02 -15.75
C ASP A 68 2.63 -10.48 -14.35
N PRO A 69 3.49 -10.32 -13.32
CA PRO A 69 3.18 -10.74 -11.97
C PRO A 69 2.02 -9.97 -11.33
N GLY A 70 1.66 -8.81 -11.88
CA GLY A 70 0.56 -7.97 -11.43
C GLY A 70 -0.81 -8.40 -11.95
N LEU A 71 -0.87 -9.39 -12.84
CA LEU A 71 -2.13 -9.89 -13.42
C LEU A 71 -2.55 -11.24 -12.81
N LYS A 72 -3.85 -11.47 -12.83
CA LYS A 72 -4.47 -12.78 -12.56
C LYS A 72 -5.52 -13.07 -13.63
N VAL A 73 -5.70 -14.33 -13.97
CA VAL A 73 -6.73 -14.76 -14.91
C VAL A 73 -8.09 -14.61 -14.24
N LYS A 74 -8.97 -13.83 -14.84
CA LYS A 74 -10.38 -13.67 -14.46
C LYS A 74 -11.25 -14.76 -15.08
N SER A 75 -11.04 -14.99 -16.39
CA SER A 75 -11.72 -16.05 -17.14
C SER A 75 -10.70 -16.76 -18.00
N PRO A 76 -10.62 -18.09 -17.96
CA PRO A 76 -9.70 -18.86 -18.80
C PRO A 76 -10.11 -18.77 -20.27
N CYS A 77 -9.16 -18.98 -21.16
CA CYS A 77 -9.44 -19.14 -22.58
C CYS A 77 -10.30 -20.39 -22.81
N THR A 78 -11.23 -20.23 -23.75
CA THR A 78 -12.06 -21.33 -24.28
C THR A 78 -11.95 -21.34 -25.79
N THR A 79 -12.47 -22.31 -26.47
CA THR A 79 -12.51 -22.33 -27.95
C THR A 79 -13.37 -21.21 -28.55
N THR A 80 -14.22 -20.56 -27.74
CA THR A 80 -15.10 -19.45 -28.16
C THR A 80 -14.71 -18.09 -27.64
N SER A 81 -13.73 -17.98 -26.77
CA SER A 81 -13.30 -16.69 -26.18
C SER A 81 -11.86 -16.73 -25.72
N ASP A 82 -11.16 -15.60 -25.86
CA ASP A 82 -9.82 -15.44 -25.32
C ASP A 82 -9.83 -15.41 -23.79
N ALA A 83 -8.67 -15.61 -23.17
CA ALA A 83 -8.48 -15.41 -21.74
C ALA A 83 -8.72 -13.94 -21.37
N VAL A 84 -9.36 -13.70 -20.23
CA VAL A 84 -9.56 -12.37 -19.66
C VAL A 84 -8.74 -12.23 -18.39
N CYS A 85 -7.92 -11.19 -18.29
CA CYS A 85 -7.16 -10.91 -17.09
C CYS A 85 -7.58 -9.61 -16.41
N GLU A 86 -7.34 -9.57 -15.10
CA GLU A 86 -7.56 -8.40 -14.25
C GLU A 86 -6.35 -8.19 -13.32
N PRO A 87 -6.12 -6.95 -12.84
CA PRO A 87 -5.06 -6.70 -11.87
C PRO A 87 -5.27 -7.50 -10.58
N ARG A 88 -4.16 -7.93 -9.98
CA ARG A 88 -4.14 -8.45 -8.60
C ARG A 88 -4.35 -7.31 -7.60
N ASP A 89 -4.69 -7.67 -6.37
CA ASP A 89 -4.77 -6.72 -5.27
C ASP A 89 -3.41 -5.99 -5.11
N GLY A 90 -3.46 -4.66 -4.95
CA GLY A 90 -2.26 -3.82 -4.89
C GLY A 90 -1.71 -3.39 -6.26
N PHE A 91 -2.41 -3.73 -7.35
CA PHE A 91 -2.05 -3.32 -8.72
C PHE A 91 -3.23 -2.64 -9.41
N PHE A 92 -2.92 -1.82 -10.42
CA PHE A 92 -3.91 -1.21 -11.30
C PHE A 92 -3.54 -1.43 -12.76
N CYS A 93 -4.54 -1.43 -13.63
CA CYS A 93 -4.37 -1.66 -15.06
C CYS A 93 -3.82 -0.42 -15.76
N VAL A 94 -2.69 -0.55 -16.44
CA VAL A 94 -2.06 0.52 -17.22
C VAL A 94 -2.30 0.37 -18.73
N ASP A 95 -2.54 -0.86 -19.21
CA ASP A 95 -2.94 -1.13 -20.59
C ASP A 95 -4.20 -2.01 -20.61
N ARG A 96 -5.30 -1.39 -20.99
CA ARG A 96 -6.60 -2.06 -21.09
C ARG A 96 -6.94 -2.30 -22.55
N ARG A 97 -7.26 -3.55 -22.87
CA ARG A 97 -7.74 -3.96 -24.18
C ARG A 97 -9.17 -4.51 -24.12
N TRP A 98 -9.70 -4.88 -25.30
CA TRP A 98 -11.08 -5.36 -25.45
C TRP A 98 -11.44 -6.53 -24.49
N TYR A 99 -10.48 -7.36 -24.17
CA TYR A 99 -10.65 -8.57 -23.36
C TYR A 99 -10.09 -8.43 -21.92
N GLY A 100 -9.82 -7.22 -21.45
CA GLY A 100 -9.37 -7.01 -20.07
C GLY A 100 -8.08 -6.22 -19.94
N CYS A 101 -7.36 -6.50 -18.88
CA CYS A 101 -6.08 -5.86 -18.60
C CYS A 101 -4.93 -6.71 -19.15
N VAL A 102 -4.00 -6.09 -19.89
CA VAL A 102 -2.83 -6.76 -20.48
C VAL A 102 -1.52 -6.37 -19.81
N ALA A 103 -1.50 -5.27 -19.05
CA ALA A 103 -0.37 -4.85 -18.24
C ALA A 103 -0.87 -4.16 -16.96
N ALA A 104 -0.30 -4.52 -15.82
CA ALA A 104 -0.64 -3.96 -14.53
C ALA A 104 0.59 -3.36 -13.85
N GLN A 105 0.39 -2.31 -13.08
CA GLN A 105 1.41 -1.65 -12.29
C GLN A 105 1.02 -1.66 -10.83
N LYS A 106 2.01 -1.86 -9.94
CA LYS A 106 1.80 -1.78 -8.50
C LYS A 106 1.42 -0.35 -8.08
N HIS A 107 0.43 -0.23 -7.18
CA HIS A 107 0.09 1.06 -6.59
C HIS A 107 1.29 1.71 -5.93
N ARG A 108 1.42 3.02 -6.10
CA ARG A 108 2.40 3.80 -5.34
C ARG A 108 2.07 3.76 -3.86
N SER A 109 3.12 3.80 -3.05
CA SER A 109 3.02 4.02 -1.62
C SER A 109 3.26 5.48 -1.31
N CYS A 110 2.44 6.08 -0.45
CA CYS A 110 2.70 7.43 0.03
C CYS A 110 3.91 7.43 0.97
N LYS A 111 4.64 8.53 0.97
CA LYS A 111 5.82 8.72 1.83
C LYS A 111 5.39 9.21 3.21
N PRO A 112 6.22 9.03 4.25
CA PRO A 112 6.02 9.73 5.51
C PRO A 112 5.89 11.24 5.28
N GLY A 113 4.91 11.87 5.90
CA GLY A 113 4.51 13.26 5.62
C GLY A 113 3.39 13.40 4.61
N GLN A 114 2.98 12.31 3.99
CA GLN A 114 1.85 12.25 3.06
C GLN A 114 0.77 11.30 3.58
N TYR A 115 -0.47 11.57 3.22
CA TYR A 115 -1.59 10.67 3.45
C TYR A 115 -2.19 10.21 2.12
N ILE A 116 -2.94 9.11 2.15
CA ILE A 116 -3.66 8.57 0.99
C ILE A 116 -4.91 9.43 0.79
N SER A 117 -4.86 10.38 -0.15
CA SER A 117 -6.01 11.23 -0.50
C SER A 117 -7.05 10.45 -1.29
N GLN A 118 -6.62 9.53 -2.15
CA GLN A 118 -7.49 8.61 -2.86
C GLN A 118 -6.86 7.22 -2.92
N ARG A 119 -7.60 6.21 -2.47
CA ARG A 119 -7.16 4.82 -2.56
C ARG A 119 -7.12 4.39 -4.02
N GLY A 120 -6.07 3.68 -4.39
CA GLY A 120 -5.99 3.03 -5.69
C GLY A 120 -7.10 1.99 -5.89
N THR A 121 -7.49 1.81 -7.14
CA THR A 121 -8.49 0.84 -7.59
C THR A 121 -7.87 -0.07 -8.65
N ALA A 122 -8.60 -1.03 -9.17
CA ALA A 122 -8.12 -1.84 -10.29
C ALA A 122 -7.84 -1.01 -11.57
N THR A 123 -8.23 0.26 -11.61
CA THR A 123 -8.12 1.13 -12.81
C THR A 123 -7.38 2.43 -12.60
N THR A 124 -7.11 2.81 -11.35
CA THR A 124 -6.45 4.07 -10.98
C THR A 124 -5.40 3.82 -9.93
N ASP A 125 -4.28 4.56 -10.00
CA ASP A 125 -3.25 4.49 -8.96
C ASP A 125 -3.70 5.18 -7.66
N THR A 126 -3.00 4.91 -6.57
CA THR A 126 -3.15 5.63 -5.31
C THR A 126 -2.72 7.09 -5.49
N GLU A 127 -3.50 8.02 -4.95
CA GLU A 127 -3.13 9.42 -4.86
C GLU A 127 -2.69 9.80 -3.45
N CYS A 128 -1.61 10.56 -3.35
CA CYS A 128 -1.03 11.02 -2.10
C CYS A 128 -1.11 12.54 -2.04
N SER A 129 -1.40 13.07 -0.85
CA SER A 129 -1.36 14.52 -0.56
C SER A 129 -0.53 14.77 0.69
N ASP A 130 0.14 15.92 0.74
CA ASP A 130 1.02 16.28 1.83
C ASP A 130 0.23 16.71 3.07
N CYS A 131 0.73 16.36 4.25
CA CYS A 131 0.23 16.88 5.50
C CYS A 131 0.61 18.37 5.65
N THR A 132 -0.29 19.17 6.20
CA THR A 132 -0.09 20.60 6.44
C THR A 132 -0.39 20.97 7.88
N GLY A 133 0.14 22.11 8.36
CA GLY A 133 -0.06 22.57 9.73
C GLY A 133 0.54 21.62 10.76
N GLU A 134 -0.12 21.55 11.91
CA GLU A 134 0.30 20.74 13.07
C GLU A 134 -0.19 19.27 12.94
N THR A 135 0.04 18.64 11.76
CA THR A 135 -0.42 17.28 11.48
C THR A 135 0.67 16.42 10.87
N TYR A 136 0.55 15.11 11.04
CA TYR A 136 1.50 14.13 10.51
C TYR A 136 0.82 12.91 9.91
N SER A 137 1.58 12.17 9.11
CA SER A 137 1.22 10.84 8.61
C SER A 137 2.49 10.02 8.36
N ASN A 138 2.41 8.73 8.61
CA ASN A 138 3.49 7.79 8.26
C ASN A 138 3.42 7.29 6.80
N GLY A 139 2.47 7.79 6.00
CA GLY A 139 2.24 7.37 4.62
C GLY A 139 1.21 6.27 4.42
N THR A 140 0.64 5.70 5.48
CA THR A 140 -0.34 4.60 5.38
C THR A 140 -1.77 5.01 5.71
N SER A 141 -1.95 6.16 6.34
CA SER A 141 -3.25 6.70 6.76
C SER A 141 -3.97 7.40 5.60
N THR A 142 -5.30 7.44 5.69
CA THR A 142 -6.16 8.16 4.72
C THR A 142 -6.42 9.62 5.11
N SER A 143 -5.84 10.08 6.21
CA SER A 143 -5.85 11.46 6.65
C SER A 143 -4.63 11.74 7.51
N CYS A 144 -4.21 13.00 7.57
CA CYS A 144 -3.21 13.41 8.54
C CYS A 144 -3.80 13.47 9.95
N GLN A 145 -3.02 13.07 10.94
CA GLN A 145 -3.37 13.08 12.35
C GLN A 145 -2.80 14.33 13.01
N PRO A 146 -3.52 14.99 13.93
CA PRO A 146 -2.95 16.07 14.73
C PRO A 146 -1.87 15.52 15.66
N HIS A 147 -0.84 16.34 15.92
CA HIS A 147 0.18 15.96 16.89
C HIS A 147 -0.37 15.79 18.29
N THR A 148 0.18 14.81 19.02
CA THR A 148 -0.10 14.59 20.42
C THR A 148 0.35 15.83 21.23
N LYS A 149 -0.56 16.39 22.02
CA LYS A 149 -0.29 17.49 22.95
C LYS A 149 0.17 16.90 24.27
N CYS A 150 1.48 16.73 24.45
CA CYS A 150 2.06 16.09 25.63
C CYS A 150 1.60 16.72 26.95
N GLU A 151 1.41 18.06 26.96
CA GLU A 151 0.99 18.78 28.15
C GLU A 151 -0.42 18.40 28.61
N SER A 152 -1.33 18.07 27.67
CA SER A 152 -2.69 17.63 28.00
C SER A 152 -2.74 16.26 28.67
N GLU A 153 -1.69 15.46 28.48
CA GLU A 153 -1.49 14.15 29.09
C GLU A 153 -0.63 14.20 30.35
N GLY A 154 -0.27 15.42 30.81
CA GLY A 154 0.61 15.60 31.95
C GLY A 154 2.09 15.27 31.70
N LEU A 155 2.45 15.10 30.42
CA LEU A 155 3.80 14.79 29.98
C LEU A 155 4.54 16.04 29.50
N GLN A 156 5.85 15.94 29.34
CA GLN A 156 6.69 16.93 28.71
C GLN A 156 7.00 16.53 27.28
N GLN A 157 6.98 17.46 26.35
CA GLN A 157 7.43 17.24 24.98
C GLN A 157 8.96 17.10 24.96
N ILE A 158 9.45 15.92 24.54
CA ILE A 158 10.87 15.62 24.39
C ILE A 158 11.35 16.03 23.01
N ARG A 159 10.54 15.73 21.98
CA ARG A 159 10.79 16.11 20.60
C ARG A 159 9.50 16.62 19.96
N PRO A 160 9.55 17.77 19.28
CA PRO A 160 8.40 18.26 18.51
C PRO A 160 8.10 17.29 17.35
N GLY A 161 6.82 17.10 17.05
CA GLY A 161 6.39 16.41 15.87
C GLY A 161 6.78 17.15 14.59
N ASN A 162 6.72 16.42 13.49
CA ASN A 162 6.86 16.97 12.14
C ASN A 162 5.85 16.26 11.22
N HIS A 163 5.75 16.66 9.95
CA HIS A 163 4.77 16.07 9.04
C HIS A 163 4.88 14.55 8.87
N SER A 164 6.02 13.93 9.20
CA SER A 164 6.29 12.50 9.04
C SER A 164 6.14 11.70 10.33
N ALA A 165 6.16 12.34 11.50
CA ALA A 165 6.13 11.68 12.80
C ALA A 165 5.42 12.54 13.85
N ASP A 166 4.79 11.89 14.82
CA ASP A 166 4.15 12.53 15.96
C ASP A 166 5.16 13.17 16.93
N SER A 167 4.66 14.00 17.84
CA SER A 167 5.42 14.50 18.98
C SER A 167 5.82 13.35 19.91
N GLU A 168 7.06 13.39 20.40
CA GLU A 168 7.57 12.46 21.38
C GLU A 168 7.40 13.03 22.79
N CYS A 169 6.58 12.34 23.61
CA CYS A 169 6.28 12.75 24.97
C CYS A 169 7.05 11.90 25.99
N GLY A 170 7.40 12.48 27.12
CA GLY A 170 8.03 11.77 28.21
C GLY A 170 7.65 12.34 29.57
N PRO A 171 8.08 11.68 30.67
CA PRO A 171 7.75 12.12 32.02
C PRO A 171 8.29 13.52 32.28
N LYS A 172 7.50 14.36 32.95
CA LYS A 172 7.99 15.66 33.45
C LYS A 172 9.14 15.39 34.41
N HIS A 173 10.28 15.94 34.10
CA HIS A 173 11.43 15.90 35.01
C HIS A 173 11.14 16.87 36.15
N ASP A 174 10.51 16.38 37.24
CA ASP A 174 10.35 17.14 38.46
C ASP A 174 11.75 17.47 38.99
N SER A 175 12.22 18.68 38.76
CA SER A 175 13.44 19.22 39.32
C SER A 175 13.34 19.40 40.87
N SER A 176 12.15 19.10 41.41
CA SER A 176 11.84 19.24 42.87
C SER A 176 12.60 18.24 43.76
N ASN A 177 13.00 17.08 43.24
CA ASN A 177 13.60 16.04 44.09
C ASN A 177 15.06 16.36 44.50
N LYS A 178 15.76 17.25 43.79
CA LYS A 178 17.14 17.61 44.19
C LYS A 178 17.15 18.45 45.45
N THR A 179 16.22 19.36 45.63
CA THR A 179 16.08 20.20 46.83
C THR A 179 15.66 19.38 48.05
N ALA A 180 14.81 18.36 47.87
CA ALA A 180 14.35 17.52 48.97
C ALA A 180 15.45 16.61 49.56
N ILE A 181 16.49 16.30 48.80
CA ILE A 181 17.63 15.50 49.26
C ILE A 181 18.77 16.38 49.82
N ILE A 182 18.99 17.53 49.20
CA ILE A 182 20.09 18.40 49.61
C ILE A 182 19.83 19.07 50.97
N VAL A 183 18.60 19.51 51.25
CA VAL A 183 18.27 20.20 52.52
C VAL A 183 18.54 19.30 53.76
N PRO A 184 18.10 18.03 53.83
CA PRO A 184 18.37 17.17 54.99
C PRO A 184 19.88 16.87 55.12
N LEU A 185 20.61 16.70 54.00
CA LEU A 185 22.06 16.47 54.05
C LEU A 185 22.83 17.63 54.60
N VAL A 186 22.48 18.87 54.24
CA VAL A 186 23.08 20.11 54.77
C VAL A 186 22.77 20.25 56.27
N LEU A 187 21.53 19.97 56.69
CA LEU A 187 21.15 20.04 58.12
C LEU A 187 21.96 19.00 58.95
N VAL A 188 22.13 17.80 58.49
CA VAL A 188 22.92 16.77 59.16
C VAL A 188 24.38 17.20 59.27
N ALA A 189 24.96 17.74 58.23
CA ALA A 189 26.33 18.23 58.22
C ALA A 189 26.53 19.41 59.24
N VAL A 190 25.59 20.34 59.32
CA VAL A 190 25.62 21.44 60.27
C VAL A 190 25.54 20.94 61.69
N ILE A 191 24.67 19.94 61.98
CA ILE A 191 24.55 19.35 63.33
C ILE A 191 25.85 18.64 63.71
N ILE A 192 26.48 17.90 62.81
CA ILE A 192 27.76 17.21 63.07
C ILE A 192 28.85 18.24 63.40
N VAL A 193 28.96 19.34 62.65
CA VAL A 193 29.93 20.41 62.90
C VAL A 193 29.66 21.09 64.27
N ALA A 194 28.39 21.36 64.60
CA ALA A 194 28.02 21.94 65.89
C ALA A 194 28.37 21.06 67.07
N VAL A 195 28.09 19.75 66.97
CA VAL A 195 28.42 18.76 67.99
C VAL A 195 29.93 18.62 68.17
N ALA A 196 30.68 18.57 67.05
CA ALA A 196 32.16 18.52 67.12
C ALA A 196 32.75 19.78 67.79
N ALA A 197 32.22 20.95 67.43
CA ALA A 197 32.63 22.20 68.05
C ALA A 197 32.33 22.25 69.56
N ALA A 198 31.14 21.78 69.97
CA ALA A 198 30.73 21.68 71.37
C ALA A 198 31.63 20.68 72.17
N VAL A 199 31.97 19.55 71.58
CA VAL A 199 32.88 18.56 72.21
C VAL A 199 34.29 19.12 72.33
N MET A 200 34.82 19.80 71.33
CA MET A 200 36.12 20.45 71.41
C MET A 200 36.15 21.60 72.45
N TRP A 201 35.10 22.39 72.55
CA TRP A 201 34.96 23.43 73.53
C TRP A 201 34.92 22.86 74.96
N ARG A 202 34.18 21.76 75.19
CA ARG A 202 34.17 21.08 76.50
C ARG A 202 35.54 20.49 76.86
N LYS A 203 36.26 19.89 75.89
CA LYS A 203 37.61 19.39 76.12
C LYS A 203 38.57 20.54 76.48
N ARG A 204 38.51 21.71 75.83
CA ARG A 204 39.33 22.89 76.15
C ARG A 204 39.00 23.44 77.52
N LYS A 205 37.71 23.41 77.93
CA LYS A 205 37.34 23.93 79.26
C LYS A 205 37.78 22.98 80.38
N GLY A 206 37.73 21.67 80.16
CA GLY A 206 38.19 20.63 81.11
C GLY A 206 39.72 20.68 81.28
N SER A 207 40.51 21.04 80.26
CA SER A 207 41.94 21.15 80.30
C SER A 207 42.43 22.46 81.08
N ARG A 208 41.55 23.45 81.20
CA ARG A 208 41.88 24.67 82.03
C ARG A 208 41.60 24.48 83.51
N THR A 209 40.73 23.52 83.92
CA THR A 209 40.46 23.28 85.33
C THR A 209 41.47 22.30 85.98
N GLY A 210 42.19 21.53 85.17
CA GLY A 210 43.23 20.58 85.70
C GLY A 210 44.59 21.24 86.02
N MET A 211 44.79 22.54 85.62
CA MET A 211 46.07 23.23 85.83
C MET A 211 46.09 24.11 87.08
N PHE A 212 44.99 24.08 87.87
CA PHE A 212 44.90 24.87 89.10
C PHE A 212 44.99 24.06 90.39
N LEU A 213 45.21 22.74 90.30
CA LEU A 213 45.26 21.86 91.46
C LEU A 213 46.64 21.18 91.68
N SER A 214 47.73 21.79 91.22
CA SER A 214 49.10 21.34 91.46
C SER A 214 50.09 22.39 91.95
N LEU A 215 49.61 23.28 92.85
CA LEU A 215 50.48 24.19 93.63
C LEU A 215 49.86 24.43 95.01
N VAL A 216 49.94 23.43 95.88
CA VAL A 216 50.05 23.58 97.34
C VAL A 216 50.88 22.42 97.89
#